data_2b0c65c32348387ad00be9d4b6697393
#
_entry.id   2b0c65c32348387ad00be9d4b6697393
#
_cell.length_a   1.000
_cell.length_b   1.000
_cell.length_c   1.000
_cell.angle_alpha   90.00
_cell.angle_beta   90.00
_cell.angle_gamma   90.00
#
_symmetry.space_group_name_H-M   'P 1'
#
loop_
_entity.id
_entity.type
_entity.pdbx_description
1 polymer ?
#
loop_
_entity_poly.entity_id
_entity_poly.type
_entity_poly.pdbx_seq_one_letter_code
_entity_poly.pdbx_strand_id
1 'polypeptide(L)'
;IIMVLRNLVPIVLFAVLMFYFATYLLPSYQANVAYYQELAAQGSVSASEMLSTLGPAWYYNGLTVVGLLVASLLLFNSLFMLGRGIRAYREKHGGNVFGAAFGMLANRAASFGGFVSHLAMAVILVGLIGSSMYVTERVGYVGYDEATDSTTEDFTIQDFTLKYTSNTIEEMANGDDILYTVNYDVFKDGEFVGSVSPAVQLVQSTQQQKLVAGVISFPTEDLFVVYKGVNTNGDFSMDVRVNPLITPVWVGFGLLMLGVLIATAGRRGAKRGKQAEEVSDDLPREDSAAKVDEKKREEA
;
A
#
# COMPACT_ATOMS: atom_id res chain seq x y z
N ILE A 1 25.62 26.67 -6.59
CA ILE A 1 25.56 25.28 -7.07
C ILE A 1 24.67 24.45 -6.15
N ILE A 2 24.87 24.39 -4.82
CA ILE A 2 24.06 23.58 -3.87
C ILE A 2 22.57 23.99 -3.89
N MET A 3 22.25 25.28 -3.98
CA MET A 3 20.85 25.75 -4.07
C MET A 3 20.19 25.32 -5.38
N VAL A 4 20.89 25.36 -6.49
CA VAL A 4 20.38 24.93 -7.80
C VAL A 4 20.15 23.41 -7.80
N LEU A 5 21.12 22.62 -7.33
CA LEU A 5 20.96 21.17 -7.21
C LEU A 5 19.78 20.78 -6.31
N ARG A 6 19.58 21.48 -5.19
CA ARG A 6 18.44 21.22 -4.31
C ARG A 6 17.09 21.44 -5.00
N ASN A 7 16.98 22.43 -5.86
CA ASN A 7 15.75 22.73 -6.58
C ASN A 7 15.50 21.79 -7.77
N LEU A 8 16.54 21.09 -8.26
CA LEU A 8 16.41 20.10 -9.34
C LEU A 8 15.91 18.73 -8.85
N VAL A 9 16.19 18.36 -7.60
CA VAL A 9 15.82 17.01 -7.07
C VAL A 9 14.32 16.70 -7.20
N PRO A 10 13.37 17.57 -6.81
CA PRO A 10 11.95 17.28 -6.99
C PRO A 10 11.55 17.15 -8.46
N ILE A 11 12.21 17.89 -9.35
CA ILE A 11 11.96 17.81 -10.80
C ILE A 11 12.46 16.44 -11.33
N VAL A 12 13.63 15.98 -10.89
CA VAL A 12 14.17 14.66 -11.27
C VAL A 12 13.28 13.54 -10.73
N LEU A 13 12.83 13.62 -9.47
CA LEU A 13 11.92 12.64 -8.90
C LEU A 13 10.60 12.58 -9.69
N PHE A 14 10.03 13.73 -10.01
CA PHE A 14 8.84 13.82 -10.84
C PHE A 14 9.06 13.21 -12.23
N ALA A 15 10.18 13.51 -12.88
CA ALA A 15 10.51 12.96 -14.19
C ALA A 15 10.67 11.43 -14.14
N VAL A 16 11.32 10.89 -13.10
CA VAL A 16 11.47 9.44 -12.90
C VAL A 16 10.12 8.76 -12.70
N LEU A 17 9.25 9.32 -11.85
CA LEU A 17 7.91 8.77 -11.63
C LEU A 17 7.08 8.85 -12.92
N MET A 18 7.09 9.99 -13.61
CA MET A 18 6.39 10.14 -14.90
C MET A 18 6.89 9.16 -15.96
N PHE A 19 8.22 8.96 -16.04
CA PHE A 19 8.80 7.99 -16.95
C PHE A 19 8.30 6.57 -16.64
N TYR A 20 8.32 6.17 -15.37
CA TYR A 20 7.82 4.86 -14.95
C TYR A 20 6.33 4.68 -15.32
N PHE A 21 5.48 5.64 -14.95
CA PHE A 21 4.06 5.59 -15.26
C PHE A 21 3.77 5.57 -16.76
N ALA A 22 4.47 6.40 -17.55
CA ALA A 22 4.28 6.47 -18.99
C ALA A 22 4.78 5.23 -19.72
N THR A 23 5.82 4.56 -19.20
CA THR A 23 6.46 3.42 -19.88
C THR A 23 5.80 2.10 -19.50
N TYR A 24 5.38 1.92 -18.25
CA TYR A 24 4.90 0.63 -17.75
C TYR A 24 3.40 0.59 -17.46
N LEU A 25 2.82 1.64 -16.88
CA LEU A 25 1.41 1.60 -16.47
C LEU A 25 0.45 2.10 -17.55
N LEU A 26 0.78 3.17 -18.23
CA LEU A 26 -0.10 3.76 -19.24
C LEU A 26 -0.35 2.82 -20.44
N PRO A 27 0.63 2.11 -21.00
CA PRO A 27 0.37 1.16 -22.10
C PRO A 27 -0.56 0.01 -21.70
N SER A 28 -0.38 -0.56 -20.49
CA SER A 28 -1.25 -1.61 -19.97
C SER A 28 -2.69 -1.12 -19.79
N TYR A 29 -2.86 0.08 -19.23
CA TYR A 29 -4.15 0.72 -19.09
C TYR A 29 -4.83 0.99 -20.46
N GLN A 30 -4.08 1.51 -21.44
CA GLN A 30 -4.60 1.75 -22.79
C GLN A 30 -5.00 0.46 -23.50
N ALA A 31 -4.23 -0.62 -23.34
CA ALA A 31 -4.58 -1.93 -23.87
C ALA A 31 -5.88 -2.48 -23.24
N ASN A 32 -6.08 -2.27 -21.94
CA ASN A 32 -7.31 -2.64 -21.24
C ASN A 32 -8.53 -1.84 -21.77
N VAL A 33 -8.37 -0.54 -21.96
CA VAL A 33 -9.43 0.31 -22.54
C VAL A 33 -9.77 -0.14 -23.97
N ALA A 34 -8.77 -0.41 -24.81
CA ALA A 34 -8.96 -0.89 -26.17
C ALA A 34 -9.71 -2.23 -26.22
N TYR A 35 -9.37 -3.16 -25.32
CA TYR A 35 -10.07 -4.43 -25.17
C TYR A 35 -11.57 -4.24 -24.89
N TYR A 36 -11.95 -3.37 -23.95
CA TYR A 36 -13.35 -3.11 -23.66
C TYR A 36 -14.06 -2.33 -24.77
N GLN A 37 -13.35 -1.47 -25.48
CA GLN A 37 -13.91 -0.80 -26.67
C GLN A 37 -14.27 -1.80 -27.77
N GLU A 38 -13.43 -2.79 -28.00
CA GLU A 38 -13.69 -3.85 -28.97
C GLU A 38 -14.88 -4.71 -28.56
N LEU A 39 -14.96 -5.15 -27.30
CA LEU A 39 -16.10 -5.91 -26.78
C LEU A 39 -17.41 -5.11 -26.82
N ALA A 40 -17.37 -3.83 -26.51
CA ALA A 40 -18.55 -2.96 -26.61
C ALA A 40 -19.02 -2.78 -28.06
N ALA A 41 -18.10 -2.68 -29.02
CA ALA A 41 -18.41 -2.64 -30.44
C ALA A 41 -19.05 -3.95 -30.94
N GLN A 42 -18.75 -5.08 -30.30
CA GLN A 42 -19.39 -6.38 -30.55
C GLN A 42 -20.76 -6.53 -29.84
N GLY A 43 -21.24 -5.49 -29.15
CA GLY A 43 -22.54 -5.46 -28.49
C GLY A 43 -22.56 -5.91 -27.03
N SER A 44 -21.40 -6.04 -26.36
CA SER A 44 -21.33 -6.38 -24.95
C SER A 44 -21.81 -5.21 -24.08
N VAL A 45 -22.92 -5.41 -23.35
CA VAL A 45 -23.49 -4.41 -22.42
C VAL A 45 -22.55 -4.18 -21.24
N SER A 46 -22.00 -5.25 -20.66
CA SER A 46 -21.06 -5.16 -19.54
C SER A 46 -19.77 -4.41 -19.89
N ALA A 47 -19.26 -4.58 -21.11
CA ALA A 47 -18.12 -3.81 -21.61
C ALA A 47 -18.45 -2.31 -21.76
N SER A 48 -19.65 -1.98 -22.21
CA SER A 48 -20.12 -0.59 -22.31
C SER A 48 -20.28 0.07 -20.93
N GLU A 49 -20.78 -0.66 -19.96
CA GLU A 49 -20.85 -0.21 -18.55
C GLU A 49 -19.46 0.03 -17.98
N MET A 50 -18.52 -0.90 -18.20
CA MET A 50 -17.13 -0.75 -17.75
C MET A 50 -16.49 0.51 -18.34
N LEU A 51 -16.63 0.75 -19.66
CA LEU A 51 -16.11 1.96 -20.28
C LEU A 51 -16.71 3.24 -19.71
N SER A 52 -17.98 3.22 -19.31
CA SER A 52 -18.64 4.39 -18.71
C SER A 52 -18.06 4.73 -17.32
N THR A 53 -17.57 3.74 -16.58
CA THR A 53 -16.94 3.93 -15.27
C THR A 53 -15.51 4.44 -15.35
N LEU A 54 -14.79 4.13 -16.45
CA LEU A 54 -13.41 4.57 -16.65
C LEU A 54 -13.26 6.09 -16.87
N GLY A 55 -14.33 6.77 -17.25
CA GLY A 55 -14.33 8.22 -17.48
C GLY A 55 -13.48 8.69 -18.68
N PRO A 56 -13.38 10.00 -18.91
CA PRO A 56 -12.58 10.55 -20.01
C PRO A 56 -11.07 10.35 -19.78
N ALA A 57 -10.33 10.00 -20.83
CA ALA A 57 -8.89 9.74 -20.77
C ALA A 57 -8.07 10.92 -20.16
N TRP A 58 -8.49 12.17 -20.40
CA TRP A 58 -7.82 13.36 -19.85
C TRP A 58 -7.90 13.43 -18.32
N TYR A 59 -8.99 12.99 -17.73
CA TYR A 59 -9.17 12.97 -16.27
C TYR A 59 -8.11 12.08 -15.61
N TYR A 60 -7.91 10.87 -16.09
CA TYR A 60 -6.90 9.97 -15.56
C TYR A 60 -5.48 10.52 -15.77
N ASN A 61 -5.16 10.95 -17.00
CA ASN A 61 -3.83 11.47 -17.29
C ASN A 61 -3.55 12.79 -16.54
N GLY A 62 -4.51 13.71 -16.51
CA GLY A 62 -4.36 14.99 -15.82
C GLY A 62 -4.22 14.85 -14.31
N LEU A 63 -5.07 14.05 -13.67
CA LEU A 63 -4.98 13.79 -12.23
C LEU A 63 -3.71 13.02 -11.85
N THR A 64 -3.28 12.08 -12.68
CA THR A 64 -2.00 11.38 -12.49
C THR A 64 -0.83 12.36 -12.46
N VAL A 65 -0.74 13.25 -13.45
CA VAL A 65 0.33 14.24 -13.53
C VAL A 65 0.36 15.13 -12.27
N VAL A 66 -0.80 15.67 -11.87
CA VAL A 66 -0.92 16.47 -10.65
C VAL A 66 -0.57 15.66 -9.40
N GLY A 67 -1.10 14.44 -9.29
CA GLY A 67 -0.83 13.55 -8.16
C GLY A 67 0.65 13.20 -8.04
N LEU A 68 1.32 12.85 -9.14
CA LEU A 68 2.76 12.55 -9.16
C LEU A 68 3.61 13.79 -8.85
N LEU A 69 3.19 14.98 -9.27
CA LEU A 69 3.86 16.23 -8.90
C LEU A 69 3.79 16.44 -7.38
N VAL A 70 2.61 16.30 -6.78
CA VAL A 70 2.41 16.42 -5.33
C VAL A 70 3.20 15.35 -4.57
N ALA A 71 3.16 14.09 -5.03
CA ALA A 71 3.91 12.99 -4.43
C ALA A 71 5.42 13.24 -4.47
N SER A 72 5.95 13.75 -5.60
CA SER A 72 7.37 14.09 -5.78
C SER A 72 7.81 15.20 -4.83
N LEU A 73 7.00 16.25 -4.68
CA LEU A 73 7.27 17.35 -3.75
C LEU A 73 7.21 16.86 -2.29
N LEU A 74 6.23 16.03 -1.94
CA LEU A 74 6.10 15.46 -0.60
C LEU A 74 7.27 14.55 -0.28
N LEU A 75 7.64 13.67 -1.20
CA LEU A 75 8.79 12.75 -1.08
C LEU A 75 10.09 13.53 -0.87
N PHE A 76 10.36 14.52 -1.74
CA PHE A 76 11.55 15.37 -1.64
C PHE A 76 11.61 16.11 -0.30
N ASN A 77 10.52 16.77 0.09
CA ASN A 77 10.49 17.54 1.35
C ASN A 77 10.71 16.61 2.56
N SER A 78 10.09 15.43 2.57
CA SER A 78 10.23 14.46 3.67
C SER A 78 11.67 13.96 3.78
N LEU A 79 12.29 13.57 2.68
CA LEU A 79 13.68 13.12 2.63
C LEU A 79 14.64 14.25 2.99
N PHE A 80 14.40 15.46 2.50
CA PHE A 80 15.23 16.64 2.80
C PHE A 80 15.17 17.00 4.29
N MET A 81 13.97 17.02 4.89
CA MET A 81 13.82 17.32 6.32
C MET A 81 14.43 16.23 7.20
N LEU A 82 14.25 14.96 6.85
CA LEU A 82 14.89 13.85 7.55
C LEU A 82 16.42 13.96 7.46
N GLY A 83 16.97 14.15 6.27
CA GLY A 83 18.41 14.30 6.05
C GLY A 83 19.00 15.50 6.79
N ARG A 84 18.29 16.64 6.79
CA ARG A 84 18.68 17.83 7.55
C ARG A 84 18.65 17.56 9.05
N GLY A 85 17.66 16.83 9.55
CA GLY A 85 17.54 16.45 10.96
C GLY A 85 18.72 15.55 11.39
N ILE A 86 19.02 14.52 10.60
CA ILE A 86 20.15 13.60 10.84
C ILE A 86 21.49 14.37 10.80
N ARG A 87 21.66 15.25 9.82
CA ARG A 87 22.88 16.06 9.68
C ARG A 87 23.07 16.98 10.89
N ALA A 88 22.04 17.71 11.31
CA ALA A 88 22.10 18.58 12.48
C ALA A 88 22.39 17.79 13.78
N TYR A 89 21.85 16.58 13.92
CA TYR A 89 22.16 15.71 15.03
C TYR A 89 23.63 15.29 15.01
N ARG A 90 24.15 14.88 13.85
CA ARG A 90 25.55 14.51 13.66
C ARG A 90 26.53 15.65 13.94
N GLU A 91 26.24 16.85 13.48
CA GLU A 91 27.07 18.04 13.74
C GLU A 91 27.20 18.35 15.23
N LYS A 92 26.13 18.06 16.02
CA LYS A 92 26.12 18.28 17.47
C LYS A 92 26.78 17.18 18.27
N HIS A 93 26.66 15.90 17.86
CA HIS A 93 27.05 14.75 18.68
C HIS A 93 28.21 13.95 18.06
N GLY A 94 28.63 14.28 16.83
CA GLY A 94 29.65 13.51 16.11
C GLY A 94 29.13 12.20 15.53
N GLY A 95 30.04 11.35 15.04
CA GLY A 95 29.74 10.02 14.56
C GLY A 95 29.39 9.92 13.07
N ASN A 96 28.99 8.71 12.64
CA ASN A 96 28.59 8.44 11.27
C ASN A 96 27.09 8.72 11.08
N VAL A 97 26.62 8.67 9.82
CA VAL A 97 25.22 8.97 9.45
C VAL A 97 24.22 8.01 10.09
N PHE A 98 24.55 6.71 10.15
CA PHE A 98 23.69 5.70 10.78
C PHE A 98 23.59 5.88 12.28
N GLY A 99 24.71 6.12 12.96
CA GLY A 99 24.73 6.43 14.40
C GLY A 99 23.95 7.71 14.73
N ALA A 100 24.03 8.74 13.89
CA ALA A 100 23.26 9.96 14.04
C ALA A 100 21.74 9.72 13.81
N ALA A 101 21.34 8.87 12.86
CA ALA A 101 19.96 8.50 12.65
C ALA A 101 19.39 7.74 13.85
N PHE A 102 20.12 6.74 14.39
CA PHE A 102 19.74 6.03 15.61
C PHE A 102 19.72 6.93 16.84
N GLY A 103 20.69 7.82 16.97
CA GLY A 103 20.71 8.82 18.04
C GLY A 103 19.54 9.79 17.97
N MET A 104 19.16 10.21 16.76
CA MET A 104 17.97 11.04 16.55
C MET A 104 16.69 10.28 16.89
N LEU A 105 16.59 9.00 16.53
CA LEU A 105 15.47 8.13 16.90
C LEU A 105 15.36 8.01 18.43
N ALA A 106 16.46 7.79 19.13
CA ALA A 106 16.47 7.64 20.58
C ALA A 106 16.16 8.95 21.34
N ASN A 107 16.74 10.08 20.91
CA ASN A 107 16.69 11.34 21.66
C ASN A 107 15.69 12.36 21.12
N ARG A 108 15.23 12.21 19.85
CA ARG A 108 14.27 13.08 19.16
C ARG A 108 13.20 12.27 18.44
N ALA A 109 12.70 11.21 19.06
CA ALA A 109 11.76 10.28 18.49
C ALA A 109 10.51 10.96 17.89
N ALA A 110 9.97 11.98 18.54
CA ALA A 110 8.81 12.72 18.05
C ALA A 110 9.05 13.36 16.65
N SER A 111 10.22 13.97 16.45
CA SER A 111 10.56 14.56 15.15
C SER A 111 10.90 13.51 14.11
N PHE A 112 11.65 12.46 14.51
CA PHE A 112 12.01 11.37 13.62
C PHE A 112 10.77 10.64 13.11
N GLY A 113 9.85 10.26 14.02
CA GLY A 113 8.58 9.61 13.65
C GLY A 113 7.71 10.49 12.75
N GLY A 114 7.70 11.81 12.97
CA GLY A 114 7.02 12.75 12.07
C GLY A 114 7.58 12.71 10.64
N PHE A 115 8.89 12.70 10.47
CA PHE A 115 9.51 12.61 9.13
C PHE A 115 9.21 11.28 8.45
N VAL A 116 9.25 10.16 9.20
CA VAL A 116 8.87 8.83 8.69
C VAL A 116 7.41 8.82 8.25
N SER A 117 6.50 9.42 9.02
CA SER A 117 5.08 9.50 8.65
C SER A 117 4.85 10.30 7.35
N HIS A 118 5.54 11.41 7.17
CA HIS A 118 5.43 12.19 5.92
C HIS A 118 6.00 11.43 4.71
N LEU A 119 7.12 10.71 4.90
CA LEU A 119 7.69 9.85 3.86
C LEU A 119 6.71 8.74 3.48
N ALA A 120 6.10 8.11 4.47
CA ALA A 120 5.09 7.07 4.29
C ALA A 120 3.90 7.57 3.47
N MET A 121 3.40 8.78 3.75
CA MET A 121 2.31 9.39 2.98
C MET A 121 2.68 9.58 1.51
N ALA A 122 3.92 9.96 1.20
CA ALA A 122 4.38 10.08 -0.19
C ALA A 122 4.39 8.72 -0.91
N VAL A 123 4.85 7.67 -0.24
CA VAL A 123 4.86 6.29 -0.77
C VAL A 123 3.43 5.79 -1.01
N ILE A 124 2.53 6.01 -0.04
CA ILE A 124 1.11 5.66 -0.19
C ILE A 124 0.50 6.38 -1.39
N LEU A 125 0.76 7.67 -1.56
CA LEU A 125 0.19 8.46 -2.65
C LEU A 125 0.62 7.94 -4.03
N VAL A 126 1.91 7.60 -4.21
CA VAL A 126 2.40 6.99 -5.47
C VAL A 126 1.70 5.64 -5.70
N GLY A 127 1.63 4.80 -4.67
CA GLY A 127 0.96 3.50 -4.75
C GLY A 127 -0.53 3.61 -5.08
N LEU A 128 -1.24 4.53 -4.44
CA LEU A 128 -2.67 4.78 -4.71
C LEU A 128 -2.93 5.25 -6.14
N ILE A 129 -2.07 6.13 -6.69
CA ILE A 129 -2.21 6.55 -8.09
C ILE A 129 -2.11 5.33 -9.02
N GLY A 130 -1.12 4.45 -8.80
CA GLY A 130 -0.97 3.23 -9.60
C GLY A 130 -2.15 2.28 -9.42
N SER A 131 -2.43 1.88 -8.18
CA SER A 131 -3.41 0.84 -7.86
C SER A 131 -4.88 1.25 -8.02
N SER A 132 -5.18 2.56 -8.12
CA SER A 132 -6.56 3.03 -8.31
C SER A 132 -6.86 3.48 -9.74
N MET A 133 -5.85 4.02 -10.44
CA MET A 133 -6.06 4.64 -11.75
C MET A 133 -5.60 3.77 -12.94
N TYR A 134 -4.79 2.74 -12.67
CA TYR A 134 -4.19 1.92 -13.71
C TYR A 134 -4.47 0.42 -13.55
N VAL A 135 -5.54 0.07 -12.84
CA VAL A 135 -5.99 -1.31 -12.72
C VAL A 135 -6.36 -1.85 -14.10
N THR A 136 -5.84 -3.03 -14.42
CA THR A 136 -6.32 -3.83 -15.54
C THR A 136 -7.27 -4.87 -15.01
N GLU A 137 -8.51 -4.89 -15.50
CA GLU A 137 -9.54 -5.83 -15.06
C GLU A 137 -10.07 -6.59 -16.28
N ARG A 138 -10.29 -7.89 -16.13
CA ARG A 138 -10.99 -8.72 -17.08
C ARG A 138 -12.07 -9.53 -16.41
N VAL A 139 -13.28 -9.32 -16.84
CA VAL A 139 -14.43 -10.16 -16.46
C VAL A 139 -14.77 -11.02 -17.67
N GLY A 140 -14.85 -12.33 -17.47
CA GLY A 140 -15.12 -13.27 -18.55
C GLY A 140 -15.65 -14.59 -18.04
N TYR A 141 -16.05 -15.43 -18.98
CA TYR A 141 -16.48 -16.79 -18.73
C TYR A 141 -15.46 -17.76 -19.32
N VAL A 142 -15.12 -18.79 -18.59
CA VAL A 142 -14.25 -19.88 -19.04
C VAL A 142 -15.14 -21.11 -19.16
N GLY A 143 -15.22 -21.67 -20.35
CA GLY A 143 -16.01 -22.90 -20.58
C GLY A 143 -15.45 -24.04 -19.74
N TYR A 144 -16.33 -24.75 -19.02
CA TYR A 144 -15.97 -25.89 -18.20
C TYR A 144 -16.71 -27.13 -18.67
N ASP A 145 -15.97 -28.20 -18.88
CA ASP A 145 -16.48 -29.53 -19.21
C ASP A 145 -16.40 -30.45 -18.00
N GLU A 146 -17.54 -30.74 -17.39
CA GLU A 146 -17.64 -31.59 -16.21
C GLU A 146 -17.23 -33.06 -16.52
N ALA A 147 -17.39 -33.51 -17.76
CA ALA A 147 -17.06 -34.88 -18.12
C ALA A 147 -15.55 -35.15 -18.17
N THR A 148 -14.77 -34.15 -18.50
CA THR A 148 -13.29 -34.20 -18.59
C THR A 148 -12.60 -33.51 -17.42
N ASP A 149 -13.36 -32.88 -16.53
CA ASP A 149 -12.84 -32.01 -15.45
C ASP A 149 -11.79 -31.04 -15.97
N SER A 150 -12.13 -30.30 -17.01
CA SER A 150 -11.19 -29.39 -17.66
C SER A 150 -11.87 -28.13 -18.18
N THR A 151 -11.11 -27.06 -18.37
CA THR A 151 -11.57 -25.84 -19.04
C THR A 151 -11.26 -25.89 -20.53
N THR A 152 -12.11 -25.25 -21.34
CA THR A 152 -11.94 -25.17 -22.79
C THR A 152 -10.77 -24.29 -23.20
N GLU A 153 -10.40 -23.32 -22.34
CA GLU A 153 -9.34 -22.39 -22.59
C GLU A 153 -8.71 -21.88 -21.28
N ASP A 154 -7.49 -21.40 -21.37
CA ASP A 154 -6.82 -20.73 -20.26
C ASP A 154 -7.30 -19.28 -20.14
N PHE A 155 -7.44 -18.73 -18.93
CA PHE A 155 -7.77 -17.33 -18.72
C PHE A 155 -6.51 -16.48 -18.77
N THR A 156 -6.47 -15.50 -19.68
CA THR A 156 -5.30 -14.64 -19.87
C THR A 156 -5.60 -13.18 -19.58
N ILE A 157 -4.71 -12.51 -18.88
CA ILE A 157 -4.76 -11.06 -18.61
C ILE A 157 -3.33 -10.51 -18.59
N GLN A 158 -3.02 -9.55 -19.48
CA GLN A 158 -1.66 -9.04 -19.67
C GLN A 158 -0.66 -10.18 -19.92
N ASP A 159 0.36 -10.29 -19.09
CA ASP A 159 1.41 -11.32 -19.08
C ASP A 159 1.08 -12.53 -18.21
N PHE A 160 -0.10 -12.54 -17.58
CA PHE A 160 -0.58 -13.64 -16.75
C PHE A 160 -1.46 -14.61 -17.52
N THR A 161 -1.22 -15.91 -17.28
CA THR A 161 -2.06 -17.02 -17.77
C THR A 161 -2.45 -17.88 -16.57
N LEU A 162 -3.76 -18.07 -16.39
CA LEU A 162 -4.33 -18.93 -15.34
C LEU A 162 -4.77 -20.23 -16.00
N LYS A 163 -4.16 -21.34 -15.57
CA LYS A 163 -4.50 -22.69 -16.03
C LYS A 163 -5.29 -23.40 -14.96
N TYR A 164 -6.47 -23.88 -15.33
CA TYR A 164 -7.31 -24.67 -14.43
C TYR A 164 -6.59 -25.95 -13.99
N THR A 165 -6.75 -26.29 -12.71
CA THR A 165 -6.15 -27.50 -12.14
C THR A 165 -7.22 -28.45 -11.58
N SER A 166 -8.16 -27.92 -10.80
CA SER A 166 -9.23 -28.69 -10.19
C SER A 166 -10.30 -27.77 -9.60
N ASN A 167 -11.47 -28.33 -9.29
CA ASN A 167 -12.44 -27.66 -8.43
C ASN A 167 -12.82 -28.56 -7.25
N THR A 168 -13.26 -27.96 -6.16
CA THR A 168 -13.73 -28.68 -4.96
C THR A 168 -15.00 -28.04 -4.42
N ILE A 169 -15.87 -28.87 -3.87
CA ILE A 169 -17.07 -28.46 -3.16
C ILE A 169 -16.96 -29.02 -1.75
N GLU A 170 -16.93 -28.16 -0.76
CA GLU A 170 -16.74 -28.55 0.64
C GLU A 170 -17.85 -27.96 1.51
N GLU A 171 -18.42 -28.79 2.40
CA GLU A 171 -19.25 -28.31 3.49
C GLU A 171 -18.35 -27.76 4.60
N MET A 172 -18.62 -26.54 5.03
CA MET A 172 -17.82 -25.90 6.08
C MET A 172 -18.15 -26.50 7.45
N ALA A 173 -17.23 -26.37 8.39
CA ALA A 173 -17.32 -26.93 9.74
C ALA A 173 -18.55 -26.47 10.55
N ASN A 174 -19.22 -25.37 10.14
CA ASN A 174 -20.49 -24.93 10.72
C ASN A 174 -21.71 -25.77 10.25
N GLY A 175 -21.51 -26.69 9.28
CA GLY A 175 -22.50 -27.65 8.82
C GLY A 175 -23.55 -27.12 7.84
N ASP A 176 -23.60 -25.80 7.62
CA ASP A 176 -24.66 -25.18 6.82
C ASP A 176 -24.10 -24.45 5.58
N ASP A 177 -22.86 -23.98 5.62
CA ASP A 177 -22.27 -23.23 4.51
C ASP A 177 -21.53 -24.13 3.53
N ILE A 178 -21.63 -23.83 2.23
CA ILE A 178 -20.96 -24.57 1.17
C ILE A 178 -19.90 -23.67 0.53
N LEU A 179 -18.69 -24.20 0.40
CA LEU A 179 -17.56 -23.53 -0.26
C LEU A 179 -17.29 -24.18 -1.62
N TYR A 180 -17.43 -23.39 -2.67
CA TYR A 180 -17.08 -23.79 -4.04
C TYR A 180 -15.74 -23.16 -4.39
N THR A 181 -14.69 -23.96 -4.52
CA THR A 181 -13.32 -23.50 -4.80
C THR A 181 -12.91 -23.95 -6.19
N VAL A 182 -12.25 -23.07 -6.93
CA VAL A 182 -11.61 -23.37 -8.21
C VAL A 182 -10.13 -23.11 -8.09
N ASN A 183 -9.30 -24.07 -8.46
CA ASN A 183 -7.84 -23.98 -8.35
C ASN A 183 -7.24 -23.68 -9.73
N TYR A 184 -6.33 -22.72 -9.76
CA TYR A 184 -5.59 -22.32 -10.94
C TYR A 184 -4.09 -22.28 -10.65
N ASP A 185 -3.30 -22.82 -11.56
CA ASP A 185 -1.88 -22.55 -11.66
C ASP A 185 -1.67 -21.26 -12.46
N VAL A 186 -0.86 -20.37 -11.92
CA VAL A 186 -0.61 -19.05 -12.51
C VAL A 186 0.78 -19.02 -13.10
N PHE A 187 0.84 -18.57 -14.34
CA PHE A 187 2.07 -18.35 -15.09
C PHE A 187 2.19 -16.87 -15.42
N LYS A 188 3.38 -16.31 -15.31
CA LYS A 188 3.72 -14.96 -15.77
C LYS A 188 4.83 -15.06 -16.81
N ASP A 189 4.61 -14.47 -18.00
CA ASP A 189 5.51 -14.60 -19.15
C ASP A 189 5.86 -16.06 -19.48
N GLY A 190 4.95 -17.00 -19.21
CA GLY A 190 5.15 -18.44 -19.42
C GLY A 190 5.86 -19.18 -18.28
N GLU A 191 6.36 -18.48 -17.25
CA GLU A 191 6.97 -19.10 -16.08
C GLU A 191 5.93 -19.27 -14.94
N PHE A 192 5.94 -20.44 -14.28
CA PHE A 192 5.08 -20.71 -13.13
C PHE A 192 5.45 -19.84 -11.95
N VAL A 193 4.47 -19.08 -11.41
CA VAL A 193 4.70 -18.14 -10.32
C VAL A 193 3.93 -18.49 -9.05
N GLY A 194 3.01 -19.44 -9.11
CA GLY A 194 2.25 -19.91 -7.95
C GLY A 194 0.87 -20.40 -8.34
N SER A 195 0.07 -20.78 -7.33
CA SER A 195 -1.30 -21.23 -7.52
C SER A 195 -2.26 -20.36 -6.71
N VAL A 196 -3.50 -20.21 -7.18
CA VAL A 196 -4.57 -19.49 -6.50
C VAL A 196 -5.82 -20.37 -6.40
N SER A 197 -6.57 -20.19 -5.33
CA SER A 197 -7.78 -20.93 -5.03
C SER A 197 -8.94 -19.97 -4.70
N PRO A 198 -9.41 -19.18 -5.69
CA PRO A 198 -10.58 -18.35 -5.47
C PRO A 198 -11.83 -19.20 -5.21
N ALA A 199 -12.73 -18.73 -4.35
CA ALA A 199 -13.89 -19.48 -3.95
C ALA A 199 -15.14 -18.62 -3.80
N VAL A 200 -16.30 -19.29 -3.88
CA VAL A 200 -17.61 -18.74 -3.50
C VAL A 200 -18.13 -19.50 -2.29
N GLN A 201 -18.34 -18.83 -1.18
CA GLN A 201 -19.02 -19.36 -0.02
C GLN A 201 -20.50 -19.02 -0.10
N LEU A 202 -21.37 -20.04 -0.13
CA LEU A 202 -22.80 -19.87 0.01
C LEU A 202 -23.15 -19.94 1.49
N VAL A 203 -23.53 -18.80 2.08
CA VAL A 203 -23.97 -18.70 3.47
C VAL A 203 -25.45 -19.08 3.55
N GLN A 204 -25.74 -20.30 3.96
CA GLN A 204 -27.11 -20.86 3.96
C GLN A 204 -28.09 -20.05 4.83
N SER A 205 -27.64 -19.57 5.98
CA SER A 205 -28.48 -18.80 6.92
C SER A 205 -29.02 -17.48 6.34
N THR A 206 -28.28 -16.85 5.42
CA THR A 206 -28.65 -15.56 4.81
C THR A 206 -28.93 -15.64 3.31
N GLN A 207 -28.68 -16.81 2.71
CA GLN A 207 -28.73 -17.02 1.25
C GLN A 207 -27.82 -16.05 0.48
N GLN A 208 -26.75 -15.56 1.13
CA GLN A 208 -25.80 -14.66 0.53
C GLN A 208 -24.57 -15.40 0.03
N GLN A 209 -24.04 -14.92 -1.08
CA GLN A 209 -22.75 -15.38 -1.59
C GLN A 209 -21.64 -14.47 -1.08
N LYS A 210 -20.59 -15.09 -0.51
CA LYS A 210 -19.37 -14.41 -0.11
C LYS A 210 -18.23 -14.84 -1.04
N LEU A 211 -17.64 -13.89 -1.73
CA LEU A 211 -16.52 -14.14 -2.62
C LEU A 211 -15.21 -14.17 -1.83
N VAL A 212 -14.41 -15.21 -2.05
CA VAL A 212 -13.07 -15.36 -1.49
C VAL A 212 -12.08 -15.27 -2.64
N ALA A 213 -11.27 -14.24 -2.64
CA ALA A 213 -10.31 -14.01 -3.71
C ALA A 213 -9.03 -14.81 -3.51
N GLY A 214 -8.45 -15.29 -4.61
CA GLY A 214 -7.07 -15.74 -4.68
C GLY A 214 -6.15 -14.56 -5.04
N VAL A 215 -5.02 -14.39 -4.34
CA VAL A 215 -4.10 -13.27 -4.58
C VAL A 215 -2.66 -13.76 -4.65
N ILE A 216 -1.92 -13.31 -5.67
CA ILE A 216 -0.47 -13.44 -5.73
C ILE A 216 0.12 -12.04 -5.76
N SER A 217 0.98 -11.74 -4.78
CA SER A 217 1.61 -10.43 -4.65
C SER A 217 3.02 -10.44 -5.19
N PHE A 218 3.29 -9.48 -6.09
CA PHE A 218 4.61 -9.16 -6.61
C PHE A 218 5.08 -7.79 -6.08
N PRO A 219 6.37 -7.48 -6.18
CA PRO A 219 6.87 -6.17 -5.69
C PRO A 219 6.23 -4.96 -6.38
N THR A 220 5.82 -5.09 -7.63
CA THR A 220 5.29 -4.00 -8.47
C THR A 220 3.78 -4.07 -8.70
N GLU A 221 3.16 -5.24 -8.48
CA GLU A 221 1.74 -5.47 -8.78
C GLU A 221 1.19 -6.66 -8.00
N ASP A 222 -0.13 -6.76 -7.89
CA ASP A 222 -0.83 -7.94 -7.37
C ASP A 222 -1.76 -8.48 -8.45
N LEU A 223 -1.74 -9.79 -8.62
CA LEU A 223 -2.78 -10.51 -9.35
C LEU A 223 -3.89 -10.88 -8.37
N PHE A 224 -5.10 -10.42 -8.64
CA PHE A 224 -6.29 -10.64 -7.82
C PHE A 224 -7.32 -11.41 -8.64
N VAL A 225 -7.68 -12.61 -8.20
CA VAL A 225 -8.55 -13.54 -8.92
C VAL A 225 -9.80 -13.80 -8.10
N VAL A 226 -10.96 -13.55 -8.70
CA VAL A 226 -12.26 -13.80 -8.10
C VAL A 226 -13.04 -14.77 -8.97
N TYR A 227 -13.48 -15.86 -8.37
CA TYR A 227 -14.47 -16.76 -8.94
C TYR A 227 -15.86 -16.33 -8.45
N LYS A 228 -16.80 -16.11 -9.38
CA LYS A 228 -18.16 -15.62 -9.08
C LYS A 228 -19.24 -16.71 -9.18
N GLY A 229 -18.83 -17.96 -9.36
CA GLY A 229 -19.72 -19.09 -9.57
C GLY A 229 -19.82 -19.48 -11.05
N VAL A 230 -20.83 -20.28 -11.38
CA VAL A 230 -21.11 -20.74 -12.75
C VAL A 230 -22.27 -19.98 -13.37
N ASN A 231 -22.23 -19.82 -14.70
CA ASN A 231 -23.36 -19.29 -15.44
C ASN A 231 -24.38 -20.40 -15.73
N THR A 232 -25.43 -20.08 -16.47
CA THR A 232 -26.48 -21.04 -16.86
C THR A 232 -26.01 -22.16 -17.79
N ASN A 233 -24.85 -21.98 -18.45
CA ASN A 233 -24.23 -22.99 -19.32
C ASN A 233 -23.23 -23.88 -18.60
N GLY A 234 -22.95 -23.60 -17.31
CA GLY A 234 -21.92 -24.30 -16.54
C GLY A 234 -20.52 -23.67 -16.62
N ASP A 235 -20.33 -22.56 -17.37
CA ASP A 235 -19.02 -21.91 -17.49
C ASP A 235 -18.64 -21.15 -16.21
N PHE A 236 -17.38 -21.15 -15.87
CA PHE A 236 -16.85 -20.40 -14.72
C PHE A 236 -16.84 -18.90 -14.97
N SER A 237 -17.53 -18.16 -14.11
CA SER A 237 -17.52 -16.69 -14.12
C SER A 237 -16.32 -16.16 -13.35
N MET A 238 -15.41 -15.51 -14.04
CA MET A 238 -14.14 -15.02 -13.50
C MET A 238 -14.06 -13.49 -13.55
N ASP A 239 -13.49 -12.90 -12.51
CA ASP A 239 -13.11 -11.48 -12.46
C ASP A 239 -11.65 -11.42 -12.00
N VAL A 240 -10.78 -11.09 -12.93
CA VAL A 240 -9.34 -11.09 -12.70
C VAL A 240 -8.79 -9.68 -12.86
N ARG A 241 -8.01 -9.24 -11.90
CA ARG A 241 -7.46 -7.89 -11.84
C ARG A 241 -5.96 -7.92 -11.62
N VAL A 242 -5.26 -7.05 -12.33
CA VAL A 242 -3.86 -6.73 -12.05
C VAL A 242 -3.84 -5.32 -11.46
N ASN A 243 -3.43 -5.23 -10.18
CA ASN A 243 -3.38 -3.99 -9.42
C ASN A 243 -1.93 -3.51 -9.30
N PRO A 244 -1.46 -2.59 -10.16
CA PRO A 244 -0.09 -2.11 -10.09
C PRO A 244 0.14 -1.25 -8.85
N LEU A 245 1.34 -1.34 -8.28
CA LEU A 245 1.81 -0.53 -7.14
C LEU A 245 0.97 -0.65 -5.85
N ILE A 246 0.23 -1.74 -5.66
CA ILE A 246 -0.50 -1.95 -4.40
C ILE A 246 0.47 -2.25 -3.24
N THR A 247 1.58 -2.95 -3.49
CA THR A 247 2.62 -3.24 -2.49
C THR A 247 3.20 -1.96 -1.84
N PRO A 248 3.58 -0.90 -2.59
CA PRO A 248 3.91 0.41 -2.01
C PRO A 248 2.84 0.98 -1.07
N VAL A 249 1.55 0.75 -1.33
CA VAL A 249 0.47 1.21 -0.42
C VAL A 249 0.60 0.51 0.93
N TRP A 250 0.74 -0.82 0.95
CA TRP A 250 0.87 -1.59 2.19
C TRP A 250 2.13 -1.26 2.96
N VAL A 251 3.28 -1.15 2.26
CA VAL A 251 4.55 -0.72 2.85
C VAL A 251 4.43 0.68 3.45
N GLY A 252 3.80 1.61 2.72
CA GLY A 252 3.55 2.96 3.18
C GLY A 252 2.65 3.00 4.43
N PHE A 253 1.59 2.20 4.49
CA PHE A 253 0.75 2.08 5.70
C PHE A 253 1.54 1.56 6.89
N GLY A 254 2.36 0.52 6.71
CA GLY A 254 3.23 0.00 7.77
C GLY A 254 4.21 1.07 8.28
N LEU A 255 4.85 1.81 7.38
CA LEU A 255 5.74 2.92 7.72
C LEU A 255 4.99 4.07 8.42
N LEU A 256 3.76 4.38 7.99
CA LEU A 256 2.93 5.41 8.61
C LEU A 256 2.60 5.06 10.06
N MET A 257 2.14 3.83 10.29
CA MET A 257 1.87 3.33 11.65
C MET A 257 3.11 3.38 12.53
N LEU A 258 4.24 2.90 12.01
CA LEU A 258 5.53 2.93 12.73
C LEU A 258 5.94 4.38 13.06
N GLY A 259 5.86 5.29 12.09
CA GLY A 259 6.18 6.69 12.28
C GLY A 259 5.32 7.37 13.35
N VAL A 260 4.01 7.10 13.33
CA VAL A 260 3.06 7.63 14.33
C VAL A 260 3.34 7.07 15.72
N LEU A 261 3.63 5.76 15.85
CA LEU A 261 3.98 5.13 17.12
C LEU A 261 5.25 5.75 17.71
N ILE A 262 6.30 5.90 16.90
CA ILE A 262 7.56 6.53 17.30
C ILE A 262 7.31 7.99 17.75
N ALA A 263 6.56 8.76 16.97
CA ALA A 263 6.27 10.15 17.29
C ALA A 263 5.50 10.30 18.61
N THR A 264 4.53 9.41 18.84
CA THR A 264 3.69 9.42 20.03
C THR A 264 4.47 9.01 21.28
N ALA A 265 5.31 7.97 21.18
CA ALA A 265 6.19 7.54 22.26
C ALA A 265 7.17 8.66 22.65
N GLY A 266 7.77 9.34 21.68
CA GLY A 266 8.68 10.46 21.92
C GLY A 266 8.03 11.65 22.60
N ARG A 267 6.76 11.96 22.30
CA ARG A 267 6.00 13.03 22.99
C ARG A 267 5.69 12.69 24.44
N ARG A 268 5.35 11.42 24.73
CA ARG A 268 5.11 10.96 26.10
C ARG A 268 6.38 11.02 26.97
N GLY A 269 7.52 10.61 26.42
CA GLY A 269 8.81 10.71 27.08
C GLY A 269 9.19 12.15 27.42
N ALA A 270 9.01 13.09 26.48
CA ALA A 270 9.30 14.50 26.70
C ALA A 270 8.41 15.15 27.78
N LYS A 271 7.14 14.78 27.87
CA LYS A 271 6.23 15.26 28.93
C LYS A 271 6.63 14.74 30.30
N ARG A 272 7.00 13.46 30.41
CA ARG A 272 7.47 12.87 31.68
C ARG A 272 8.76 13.49 32.15
N GLY A 273 9.70 13.78 31.24
CA GLY A 273 10.96 14.48 31.56
C GLY A 273 10.72 15.86 32.18
N LYS A 274 9.83 16.67 31.56
CA LYS A 274 9.48 18.01 32.08
C LYS A 274 8.82 17.95 33.47
N GLN A 275 7.88 17.02 33.67
CA GLN A 275 7.24 16.84 34.97
C GLN A 275 8.23 16.41 36.05
N ALA A 276 9.21 15.53 35.70
CA ALA A 276 10.25 15.13 36.65
C ALA A 276 11.20 16.29 36.99
N GLU A 277 11.47 17.20 36.04
CA GLU A 277 12.30 18.37 36.23
C GLU A 277 11.58 19.43 37.11
N GLU A 278 10.29 19.68 36.89
CA GLU A 278 9.44 20.53 37.74
C GLU A 278 9.36 20.01 39.18
N VAL A 279 9.16 18.69 39.37
CA VAL A 279 9.11 18.07 40.69
C VAL A 279 10.49 18.14 41.41
N SER A 280 11.58 18.06 40.63
CA SER A 280 12.95 18.18 41.19
C SER A 280 13.28 19.62 41.61
N ASP A 281 12.77 20.63 40.93
CA ASP A 281 12.98 22.05 41.30
C ASP A 281 12.09 22.47 42.49
N ASP A 282 10.94 21.82 42.68
CA ASP A 282 10.03 22.06 43.80
C ASP A 282 10.48 21.36 45.12
N LEU A 283 11.46 20.46 45.04
CA LEU A 283 12.01 19.84 46.27
C LEU A 283 12.90 20.85 46.99
N PRO A 284 12.69 21.09 48.32
CA PRO A 284 13.53 22.00 49.11
C PRO A 284 14.98 21.54 49.03
N ARG A 285 15.87 22.39 48.53
CA ARG A 285 17.30 22.11 48.56
C ARG A 285 17.73 21.91 50.00
N GLU A 286 18.38 20.78 50.29
CA GLU A 286 18.87 20.45 51.63
C GLU A 286 19.74 21.55 52.26
N ASP A 287 20.38 22.38 51.43
CA ASP A 287 21.17 23.54 51.88
C ASP A 287 20.32 24.62 52.58
N SER A 288 18.99 24.66 52.35
CA SER A 288 18.09 25.61 53.01
C SER A 288 17.73 25.15 54.43
N ALA A 289 17.68 23.84 54.66
CA ALA A 289 17.40 23.27 55.97
C ALA A 289 18.59 23.45 56.95
N ALA A 290 19.82 23.31 56.45
CA ALA A 290 21.04 23.53 57.26
C ALA A 290 21.20 24.99 57.74
N LYS A 291 20.84 25.98 56.90
CA LYS A 291 20.92 27.41 57.28
C LYS A 291 19.83 27.82 58.27
N VAL A 292 18.68 27.17 58.27
CA VAL A 292 17.59 27.45 59.25
C VAL A 292 17.94 26.89 60.63
N ASP A 293 18.60 25.75 60.66
CA ASP A 293 19.07 25.13 61.95
C ASP A 293 20.25 25.86 62.54
N GLU A 294 21.17 26.41 61.73
CA GLU A 294 22.30 27.22 62.19
C GLU A 294 21.81 28.56 62.77
N LYS A 295 20.85 29.20 62.15
CA LYS A 295 20.26 30.46 62.65
C LYS A 295 19.46 30.29 63.95
N LYS A 296 18.80 29.12 64.16
CA LYS A 296 18.12 28.79 65.42
C LYS A 296 19.09 28.46 66.56
N ARG A 297 20.36 28.07 66.27
CA ARG A 297 21.40 27.83 67.27
C ARG A 297 22.14 29.10 67.69
N GLU A 298 22.15 30.13 66.84
CA GLU A 298 22.71 31.44 67.16
C GLU A 298 21.74 32.34 67.95
N GLU A 299 20.42 32.07 67.94
CA GLU A 299 19.42 32.84 68.67
C GLU A 299 18.99 32.21 70.01
N ALA A 300 19.62 31.07 70.43
CA ALA A 300 19.38 30.40 71.72
C ALA A 300 20.61 30.48 72.66
#